data_22eb53ab9a30e635e576cfb482915728
#
_entry.id   22eb53ab9a30e635e576cfb482915728
#
_cell.length_a   1.000
_cell.length_b   1.000
_cell.length_c   1.000
_cell.angle_alpha   90.00
_cell.angle_beta   90.00
_cell.angle_gamma   90.00
#
_symmetry.space_group_name_H-M   'P 1'
#
loop_
_entity.id
_entity.type
_entity.pdbx_description
1 polymer ?
#
loop_
_entity_poly.entity_id
_entity_poly.type
_entity_poly.pdbx_seq_one_letter_code
_entity_poly.pdbx_strand_id
1 'polypeptide(L)'
;MKKIVSIITVLLAVLFVQAQTITQNGVSYRYNGKNPRTPIGGVYIKPVTADNGVVSNASNGSFSVVLKNLKMGSRIGNVKVTKQGMMVFNQQAVDEWNVRKDPLCLILCDANEFQKQKKNLIAIGERQAKKKYDKKLAELKKRNEAQQLQIDDYYNKLDSLEKEYQNALKHMDEYADVFARIDESEVDTLAQRAIELFNKGEIDESIHLFEQGNYMKKLDDALHTKAQAQNLRNVADSAEALADKDIEECVKSIKAQVSAYQVKNDYEKVGELLKGMADRLQTLDAIGSYLDFCNHQNKFKEIEKYSNTFLKIAESVPGQHKEILLVTLYYNLGVFYQKNQRFSDCEAMYNLALEACYRLSKENSEVYLQYLASVFNILGTLYRSTQRFSTSDNMYKAALEIRKQLAKDNPEDYEADLAVSYNDLGNLYCDTQRFDTCEIMYKAALEIRKRLAKNNPNAYLPVLSTTYSYLGIFYKDTKKIHDSEEMHKAALEIRKQLAKENPKVYEPDLANSYNNLGVLYEDIQRFNDCETMHKAALEIRKRLAKDNPKVYEPDLANSYNNLGV
;
A
#
# COMPACT_ATOMS: atom_id res chain seq x y z
N MET A 1 18.70 53.02 17.01
CA MET A 1 19.50 52.02 17.74
C MET A 1 18.68 51.21 18.75
N LYS A 2 17.89 51.79 19.68
CA LYS A 2 17.13 50.98 20.66
C LYS A 2 16.08 49.99 20.06
N LYS A 3 15.44 50.29 18.93
CA LYS A 3 14.50 49.40 18.25
C LYS A 3 15.19 48.23 17.51
N ILE A 4 16.41 48.41 17.01
CA ILE A 4 17.20 47.39 16.34
C ILE A 4 17.78 46.41 17.35
N VAL A 5 18.22 46.87 18.53
CA VAL A 5 18.69 46.03 19.62
C VAL A 5 17.54 45.15 20.18
N SER A 6 16.33 45.73 20.29
CA SER A 6 15.14 44.97 20.74
C SER A 6 14.72 43.87 19.75
N ILE A 7 14.83 44.10 18.44
CA ILE A 7 14.54 43.11 17.40
C ILE A 7 15.61 42.00 17.38
N ILE A 8 16.88 42.38 17.56
CA ILE A 8 17.98 41.37 17.64
C ILE A 8 17.87 40.54 18.92
N THR A 9 17.44 41.12 20.04
CA THR A 9 17.23 40.37 21.30
C THR A 9 16.04 39.44 21.21
N VAL A 10 14.97 39.81 20.51
CA VAL A 10 13.83 38.93 20.23
C VAL A 10 14.20 37.86 19.21
N LEU A 11 14.98 38.16 18.18
CA LEU A 11 15.50 37.18 17.22
C LEU A 11 16.52 36.21 17.87
N LEU A 12 17.35 36.64 18.79
CA LEU A 12 18.24 35.78 19.56
C LEU A 12 17.48 34.96 20.61
N ALA A 13 16.40 35.47 21.20
CA ALA A 13 15.54 34.69 22.09
C ALA A 13 14.73 33.59 21.35
N VAL A 14 14.43 33.79 20.06
CA VAL A 14 13.80 32.77 19.19
C VAL A 14 14.82 31.74 18.73
N LEU A 15 16.13 32.03 18.73
CA LEU A 15 17.20 31.06 18.38
C LEU A 15 17.66 30.19 19.55
N PHE A 16 17.19 30.44 20.79
CA PHE A 16 17.41 29.56 21.95
C PHE A 16 16.12 28.88 22.43
N VAL A 17 15.28 28.41 21.53
CA VAL A 17 14.41 27.29 21.86
C VAL A 17 15.31 26.06 21.95
N GLN A 18 15.78 25.74 23.15
CA GLN A 18 16.39 24.43 23.41
C GLN A 18 15.37 23.39 22.94
N ALA A 19 15.73 22.67 21.88
CA ALA A 19 14.91 21.60 21.39
C ALA A 19 14.60 20.67 22.56
N GLN A 20 13.34 20.60 22.98
CA GLN A 20 12.92 19.67 24.04
C GLN A 20 13.23 18.26 23.52
N THR A 21 14.12 17.58 24.26
CA THR A 21 14.45 16.19 23.96
C THR A 21 13.75 15.27 24.95
N ILE A 22 13.25 14.15 24.44
CA ILE A 22 12.69 13.09 25.28
C ILE A 22 13.40 11.77 24.95
N THR A 23 13.73 10.99 25.96
CA THR A 23 14.34 9.68 25.75
C THR A 23 13.26 8.61 25.79
N GLN A 24 13.15 7.82 24.72
CA GLN A 24 12.25 6.69 24.60
C GLN A 24 13.03 5.40 24.66
N ASN A 25 12.71 4.55 25.65
CA ASN A 25 13.30 3.22 25.78
C ASN A 25 12.54 2.19 24.96
N GLY A 26 13.26 1.12 24.57
CA GLY A 26 12.66 -0.01 23.88
C GLY A 26 13.51 -1.28 24.01
N VAL A 27 12.96 -2.39 23.54
CA VAL A 27 13.62 -3.70 23.50
C VAL A 27 13.37 -4.35 22.15
N SER A 28 14.40 -4.91 21.55
CA SER A 28 14.31 -5.68 20.31
C SER A 28 14.34 -7.18 20.60
N TYR A 29 13.44 -7.92 19.95
CA TYR A 29 13.25 -9.36 20.11
C TYR A 29 13.36 -10.08 18.77
N ARG A 30 13.77 -11.36 18.83
CA ARG A 30 13.66 -12.28 17.69
C ARG A 30 12.34 -13.03 17.77
N TYR A 31 11.57 -13.00 16.68
CA TYR A 31 10.42 -13.87 16.49
C TYR A 31 10.89 -15.27 16.11
N ASN A 32 10.43 -16.28 16.82
CA ASN A 32 10.77 -17.69 16.60
C ASN A 32 9.54 -18.61 16.64
N GLY A 33 8.33 -18.02 16.53
CA GLY A 33 7.06 -18.77 16.60
C GLY A 33 6.72 -19.31 17.99
N LYS A 34 7.47 -18.91 19.06
CA LYS A 34 7.28 -19.41 20.42
C LYS A 34 7.41 -18.29 21.46
N ASN A 35 6.67 -18.40 22.56
CA ASN A 35 6.85 -17.60 23.76
C ASN A 35 7.77 -18.34 24.76
N PRO A 36 8.68 -17.64 25.49
CA PRO A 36 8.96 -16.22 25.44
C PRO A 36 9.82 -15.83 24.22
N ARG A 37 9.62 -14.59 23.72
CA ARG A 37 10.45 -13.99 22.67
C ARG A 37 11.90 -13.84 23.18
N THR A 38 12.87 -14.16 22.34
CA THR A 38 14.27 -14.05 22.71
C THR A 38 14.79 -12.64 22.40
N PRO A 39 15.35 -11.89 23.38
CA PRO A 39 15.99 -10.60 23.09
C PRO A 39 17.07 -10.75 22.02
N ILE A 40 17.18 -9.78 21.12
CA ILE A 40 18.18 -9.74 20.07
C ILE A 40 18.93 -8.40 20.07
N GLY A 41 20.25 -8.46 20.15
CA GLY A 41 21.08 -7.27 20.13
C GLY A 41 21.68 -6.97 18.75
N GLY A 42 22.36 -5.84 18.66
CA GLY A 42 23.02 -5.39 17.43
C GLY A 42 22.04 -4.97 16.33
N VAL A 43 20.82 -4.53 16.69
CA VAL A 43 19.85 -3.97 15.77
C VAL A 43 20.04 -2.47 15.71
N TYR A 44 20.23 -1.92 14.51
CA TYR A 44 20.28 -0.47 14.31
C TYR A 44 18.87 0.08 14.18
N ILE A 45 18.54 1.12 14.95
CA ILE A 45 17.22 1.72 15.05
C ILE A 45 17.38 3.25 14.94
N LYS A 46 16.78 3.87 13.93
CA LYS A 46 16.80 5.32 13.74
C LYS A 46 15.41 5.84 13.39
N PRO A 47 14.67 6.41 14.34
CA PRO A 47 13.48 7.20 14.03
C PRO A 47 13.83 8.46 13.22
N VAL A 48 12.94 8.89 12.33
CA VAL A 48 13.07 10.15 11.58
C VAL A 48 13.21 11.36 12.52
N THR A 49 12.55 11.31 13.68
CA THR A 49 12.58 12.37 14.71
C THR A 49 13.80 12.34 15.63
N ALA A 50 14.75 11.45 15.38
CA ALA A 50 16.02 11.34 16.11
C ALA A 50 17.21 11.77 15.24
N ASP A 51 18.14 12.56 15.80
CA ASP A 51 19.37 12.97 15.07
C ASP A 51 20.24 11.77 14.72
N ASN A 52 20.38 10.85 15.68
CA ASN A 52 21.24 9.69 15.58
C ASN A 52 20.45 8.40 15.77
N GLY A 53 20.80 7.39 15.00
CA GLY A 53 20.36 6.03 15.27
C GLY A 53 21.11 5.42 16.46
N VAL A 54 20.50 4.40 17.04
CA VAL A 54 21.09 3.62 18.15
C VAL A 54 21.20 2.15 17.77
N VAL A 55 22.12 1.45 18.40
CA VAL A 55 22.24 -0.01 18.24
C VAL A 55 21.79 -0.67 19.54
N SER A 56 20.88 -1.66 19.45
CA SER A 56 20.39 -2.36 20.62
C SER A 56 21.49 -3.17 21.30
N ASN A 57 21.40 -3.26 22.62
CA ASN A 57 22.38 -3.97 23.47
C ASN A 57 22.49 -5.44 23.06
N ALA A 58 23.73 -5.94 22.97
CA ALA A 58 24.02 -7.29 22.47
C ALA A 58 23.44 -8.40 23.36
N SER A 59 23.30 -8.19 24.67
CA SER A 59 22.88 -9.21 25.61
C SER A 59 21.39 -9.26 25.88
N ASN A 60 20.72 -8.11 25.92
CA ASN A 60 19.31 -8.01 26.31
C ASN A 60 18.41 -7.27 25.31
N GLY A 61 18.94 -6.88 24.15
CA GLY A 61 18.18 -6.20 23.09
C GLY A 61 17.71 -4.79 23.43
N SER A 62 18.02 -4.24 24.62
CA SER A 62 17.55 -2.92 25.02
C SER A 62 18.14 -1.80 24.17
N PHE A 63 17.38 -0.75 23.95
CA PHE A 63 17.82 0.47 23.27
C PHE A 63 17.14 1.71 23.86
N SER A 64 17.75 2.88 23.65
CA SER A 64 17.20 4.16 24.07
C SER A 64 17.46 5.18 22.97
N VAL A 65 16.40 5.81 22.44
CA VAL A 65 16.47 6.85 21.41
C VAL A 65 16.15 8.21 22.00
N VAL A 66 16.94 9.21 21.63
CA VAL A 66 16.69 10.60 21.99
C VAL A 66 15.91 11.27 20.86
N LEU A 67 14.67 11.66 21.15
CA LEU A 67 13.75 12.25 20.21
C LEU A 67 13.68 13.76 20.46
N LYS A 68 13.61 14.57 19.39
CA LYS A 68 13.54 16.02 19.48
C LYS A 68 12.14 16.51 19.15
N ASN A 69 11.75 17.61 19.82
CA ASN A 69 10.50 18.33 19.58
C ASN A 69 9.21 17.47 19.70
N LEU A 70 9.28 16.36 20.45
CA LEU A 70 8.14 15.51 20.73
C LEU A 70 7.71 15.62 22.20
N LYS A 71 6.41 15.39 22.43
CA LYS A 71 5.81 15.30 23.77
C LYS A 71 5.31 13.87 24.01
N MET A 72 5.01 13.55 25.27
CA MET A 72 4.34 12.30 25.63
C MET A 72 3.06 12.12 24.80
N GLY A 73 2.86 10.95 24.19
CA GLY A 73 1.75 10.66 23.30
C GLY A 73 1.97 11.04 21.81
N SER A 74 3.01 11.81 21.49
CA SER A 74 3.32 12.16 20.09
C SER A 74 3.80 10.94 19.31
N ARG A 75 3.39 10.81 18.05
CA ARG A 75 3.88 9.76 17.13
C ARG A 75 5.37 9.95 16.86
N ILE A 76 6.13 8.85 16.88
CA ILE A 76 7.58 8.87 16.66
C ILE A 76 7.93 9.04 15.16
N GLY A 77 7.00 8.66 14.27
CA GLY A 77 7.19 8.69 12.82
C GLY A 77 7.90 7.45 12.30
N ASN A 78 8.35 7.51 11.06
CA ASN A 78 9.02 6.39 10.41
C ASN A 78 10.30 6.01 11.16
N VAL A 79 10.53 4.71 11.32
CA VAL A 79 11.68 4.17 12.04
C VAL A 79 12.49 3.28 11.11
N LYS A 80 13.70 3.69 10.78
CA LYS A 80 14.64 2.84 10.04
C LYS A 80 15.19 1.77 10.98
N VAL A 81 14.97 0.52 10.65
CA VAL A 81 15.49 -0.64 11.39
C VAL A 81 16.36 -1.46 10.46
N THR A 82 17.59 -1.78 10.89
CA THR A 82 18.50 -2.57 10.07
C THR A 82 19.20 -3.64 10.91
N LYS A 83 19.12 -4.88 10.45
CA LYS A 83 19.93 -5.99 10.91
C LYS A 83 20.08 -7.00 9.77
N GLN A 84 21.32 -7.40 9.47
CA GLN A 84 21.63 -8.29 8.35
C GLN A 84 20.83 -9.60 8.43
N GLY A 85 20.18 -9.97 7.33
CA GLY A 85 19.39 -11.19 7.20
C GLY A 85 18.05 -11.19 7.94
N MET A 86 17.66 -10.07 8.54
CA MET A 86 16.42 -9.95 9.30
C MET A 86 15.53 -8.82 8.79
N MET A 87 14.24 -8.95 9.02
CA MET A 87 13.23 -7.92 8.72
C MET A 87 12.37 -7.64 9.96
N VAL A 88 11.70 -6.50 9.97
CA VAL A 88 10.75 -6.15 11.04
C VAL A 88 9.49 -6.99 10.85
N PHE A 89 9.16 -7.77 11.87
CA PHE A 89 7.97 -8.61 11.89
C PHE A 89 6.72 -7.82 12.24
N ASN A 90 6.78 -6.98 13.29
CA ASN A 90 5.67 -6.15 13.76
C ASN A 90 5.70 -4.73 13.15
N GLN A 91 5.85 -4.62 11.82
CA GLN A 91 6.03 -3.34 11.12
C GLN A 91 4.88 -2.36 11.41
N GLN A 92 3.64 -2.80 11.38
CA GLN A 92 2.49 -1.94 11.68
C GLN A 92 2.59 -1.31 13.08
N ALA A 93 2.95 -2.09 14.09
CA ALA A 93 3.12 -1.57 15.45
C ALA A 93 4.28 -0.56 15.54
N VAL A 94 5.35 -0.78 14.78
CA VAL A 94 6.52 0.14 14.70
C VAL A 94 6.11 1.46 14.01
N ASP A 95 5.34 1.40 12.97
CA ASP A 95 4.83 2.58 12.25
C ASP A 95 3.87 3.42 13.10
N GLU A 96 3.22 2.80 14.09
CA GLU A 96 2.31 3.44 15.03
C GLU A 96 2.95 3.84 16.37
N TRP A 97 4.29 3.71 16.51
CA TRP A 97 4.97 4.06 17.76
C TRP A 97 4.73 5.50 18.19
N ASN A 98 4.37 5.64 19.46
CA ASN A 98 4.19 6.92 20.14
C ASN A 98 5.17 7.03 21.31
N VAL A 99 5.51 8.26 21.69
CA VAL A 99 6.29 8.54 22.91
C VAL A 99 5.47 8.13 24.12
N ARG A 100 5.95 7.15 24.91
CA ARG A 100 5.23 6.56 26.05
C ARG A 100 6.17 6.18 27.19
N LYS A 101 5.59 5.91 28.37
CA LYS A 101 6.36 5.47 29.55
C LYS A 101 6.88 4.05 29.37
N ASP A 102 6.06 3.19 28.75
CA ASP A 102 6.43 1.79 28.52
C ASP A 102 7.47 1.64 27.42
N PRO A 103 8.36 0.65 27.50
CA PRO A 103 9.33 0.38 26.46
C PRO A 103 8.67 0.04 25.12
N LEU A 104 9.24 0.54 24.02
CA LEU A 104 8.85 0.15 22.68
C LEU A 104 9.26 -1.31 22.40
N CYS A 105 8.39 -2.07 21.78
CA CYS A 105 8.65 -3.45 21.40
C CYS A 105 8.95 -3.55 19.89
N LEU A 106 10.17 -3.97 19.56
CA LEU A 106 10.61 -4.23 18.19
C LEU A 106 10.80 -5.73 18.00
N ILE A 107 10.09 -6.32 17.06
CA ILE A 107 10.17 -7.75 16.76
C ILE A 107 10.77 -7.93 15.37
N LEU A 108 11.81 -8.76 15.26
CA LEU A 108 12.45 -9.10 13.99
C LEU A 108 12.33 -10.61 13.73
N CYS A 109 12.20 -10.98 12.46
CA CYS A 109 12.23 -12.36 12.00
C CYS A 109 13.31 -12.55 10.92
N ASP A 110 13.66 -13.81 10.64
CA ASP A 110 14.54 -14.13 9.51
C ASP A 110 13.84 -13.79 8.19
N ALA A 111 14.50 -12.98 7.37
CA ALA A 111 13.92 -12.48 6.14
C ALA A 111 13.66 -13.60 5.11
N ASN A 112 14.52 -14.61 5.03
CA ASN A 112 14.37 -15.71 4.08
C ASN A 112 13.24 -16.66 4.52
N GLU A 113 13.16 -16.97 5.82
CA GLU A 113 12.05 -17.77 6.37
C GLU A 113 10.71 -17.09 6.17
N PHE A 114 10.62 -15.80 6.45
CA PHE A 114 9.40 -15.01 6.21
C PHE A 114 8.99 -15.05 4.73
N GLN A 115 9.91 -14.80 3.82
CA GLN A 115 9.62 -14.84 2.38
C GLN A 115 9.21 -16.24 1.91
N LYS A 116 9.77 -17.30 2.48
CA LYS A 116 9.38 -18.69 2.18
C LYS A 116 7.95 -18.96 2.66
N GLN A 117 7.61 -18.55 3.88
CA GLN A 117 6.25 -18.67 4.42
C GLN A 117 5.24 -17.87 3.58
N LYS A 118 5.54 -16.61 3.27
CA LYS A 118 4.72 -15.76 2.42
C LYS A 118 4.47 -16.38 1.05
N LYS A 119 5.50 -16.91 0.38
CA LYS A 119 5.36 -17.62 -0.90
C LYS A 119 4.45 -18.86 -0.80
N ASN A 120 4.55 -19.62 0.29
CA ASN A 120 3.66 -20.75 0.52
C ASN A 120 2.20 -20.30 0.67
N LEU A 121 1.94 -19.24 1.42
CA LEU A 121 0.60 -18.67 1.61
C LEU A 121 0.00 -18.16 0.28
N ILE A 122 0.81 -17.49 -0.56
CA ILE A 122 0.39 -17.08 -1.91
C ILE A 122 -0.02 -18.30 -2.73
N ALA A 123 0.79 -19.35 -2.77
CA ALA A 123 0.49 -20.57 -3.52
C ALA A 123 -0.77 -21.31 -3.00
N ILE A 124 -1.03 -21.26 -1.70
CA ILE A 124 -2.27 -21.76 -1.10
C ILE A 124 -3.47 -20.94 -1.58
N GLY A 125 -3.37 -19.61 -1.49
CA GLY A 125 -4.44 -18.70 -1.88
C GLY A 125 -4.77 -18.77 -3.38
N GLU A 126 -3.76 -18.81 -4.24
CA GLU A 126 -3.94 -18.99 -5.70
C GLU A 126 -4.68 -20.30 -6.02
N ARG A 127 -4.32 -21.40 -5.35
CA ARG A 127 -5.03 -22.69 -5.52
C ARG A 127 -6.48 -22.62 -5.08
N GLN A 128 -6.79 -21.94 -3.97
CA GLN A 128 -8.17 -21.76 -3.51
C GLN A 128 -8.96 -20.85 -4.45
N ALA A 129 -8.38 -19.75 -4.91
CA ALA A 129 -9.01 -18.88 -5.91
C ALA A 129 -9.34 -19.63 -7.19
N LYS A 130 -8.39 -20.42 -7.70
CA LYS A 130 -8.58 -21.26 -8.89
C LYS A 130 -9.68 -22.30 -8.69
N LYS A 131 -9.68 -23.02 -7.56
CA LYS A 131 -10.71 -24.01 -7.22
C LYS A 131 -12.12 -23.40 -7.19
N LYS A 132 -12.24 -22.21 -6.58
CA LYS A 132 -13.52 -21.48 -6.51
C LYS A 132 -13.98 -21.03 -7.90
N TYR A 133 -13.06 -20.47 -8.71
CA TYR A 133 -13.32 -20.08 -10.08
C TYR A 133 -13.79 -21.25 -10.94
N ASP A 134 -13.05 -22.37 -10.97
CA ASP A 134 -13.36 -23.54 -11.78
C ASP A 134 -14.72 -24.13 -11.41
N LYS A 135 -15.06 -24.17 -10.10
CA LYS A 135 -16.39 -24.61 -9.63
C LYS A 135 -17.51 -23.72 -10.17
N LYS A 136 -17.41 -22.41 -9.99
CA LYS A 136 -18.41 -21.45 -10.47
C LYS A 136 -18.53 -21.45 -12.00
N LEU A 137 -17.40 -21.61 -12.71
CA LEU A 137 -17.38 -21.72 -14.16
C LEU A 137 -18.10 -22.98 -14.66
N ALA A 138 -17.87 -24.13 -14.00
CA ALA A 138 -18.54 -25.37 -14.32
C ALA A 138 -20.07 -25.28 -14.11
N GLU A 139 -20.50 -24.65 -13.00
CA GLU A 139 -21.92 -24.40 -12.73
C GLU A 139 -22.55 -23.46 -13.78
N LEU A 140 -21.84 -22.41 -14.18
CA LEU A 140 -22.30 -21.46 -15.19
C LEU A 140 -22.42 -22.12 -16.57
N LYS A 141 -21.43 -22.94 -16.96
CA LYS A 141 -21.47 -23.72 -18.22
C LYS A 141 -22.64 -24.68 -18.25
N LYS A 142 -22.85 -25.45 -17.17
CA LYS A 142 -23.98 -26.40 -17.05
C LYS A 142 -25.34 -25.69 -17.20
N ARG A 143 -25.50 -24.49 -16.62
CA ARG A 143 -26.72 -23.69 -16.77
C ARG A 143 -26.93 -23.17 -18.19
N ASN A 144 -25.86 -22.82 -18.88
CA ASN A 144 -25.90 -22.39 -20.28
C ASN A 144 -26.25 -23.56 -21.21
N GLU A 145 -25.62 -24.73 -21.02
CA GLU A 145 -25.92 -25.96 -21.77
C GLU A 145 -27.39 -26.39 -21.59
N ALA A 146 -27.96 -26.18 -20.41
CA ALA A 146 -29.38 -26.43 -20.14
C ALA A 146 -30.30 -25.34 -20.71
N GLN A 147 -29.78 -24.37 -21.48
CA GLN A 147 -30.52 -23.23 -22.07
C GLN A 147 -31.31 -22.40 -21.04
N GLN A 148 -30.84 -22.33 -19.81
CA GLN A 148 -31.44 -21.57 -18.72
C GLN A 148 -31.04 -20.09 -18.71
N LEU A 149 -30.07 -19.70 -19.56
CA LEU A 149 -29.52 -18.36 -19.64
C LEU A 149 -29.64 -17.81 -21.06
N GLN A 150 -29.97 -16.54 -21.19
CA GLN A 150 -29.80 -15.83 -22.45
C GLN A 150 -28.29 -15.61 -22.71
N ILE A 151 -27.90 -15.52 -23.97
CA ILE A 151 -26.50 -15.41 -24.38
C ILE A 151 -25.82 -14.23 -23.70
N ASP A 152 -26.44 -13.05 -23.70
CA ASP A 152 -25.87 -11.85 -23.07
C ASP A 152 -25.73 -11.99 -21.55
N ASP A 153 -26.70 -12.64 -20.87
CA ASP A 153 -26.64 -12.91 -19.43
C ASP A 153 -25.53 -13.91 -19.09
N TYR A 154 -25.30 -14.90 -19.93
CA TYR A 154 -24.19 -15.83 -19.79
C TYR A 154 -22.84 -15.11 -19.86
N TYR A 155 -22.61 -14.27 -20.88
CA TYR A 155 -21.36 -13.55 -21.04
C TYR A 155 -21.15 -12.52 -19.94
N ASN A 156 -22.19 -11.81 -19.50
CA ASN A 156 -22.11 -10.88 -18.37
C ASN A 156 -21.71 -11.56 -17.06
N LYS A 157 -22.27 -12.76 -16.78
CA LYS A 157 -21.92 -13.57 -15.60
C LYS A 157 -20.52 -14.14 -15.69
N LEU A 158 -20.09 -14.56 -16.87
CA LEU A 158 -18.74 -15.03 -17.12
C LEU A 158 -17.74 -13.88 -16.90
N ASP A 159 -18.02 -12.65 -17.37
CA ASP A 159 -17.21 -11.46 -17.14
C ASP A 159 -17.10 -11.08 -15.66
N SER A 160 -18.21 -11.13 -14.96
CA SER A 160 -18.21 -10.87 -13.52
C SER A 160 -17.38 -11.88 -12.75
N LEU A 161 -17.48 -13.18 -13.11
CA LEU A 161 -16.71 -14.25 -12.48
C LEU A 161 -15.20 -14.10 -12.71
N GLU A 162 -14.81 -13.74 -13.93
CA GLU A 162 -13.40 -13.51 -14.26
C GLU A 162 -12.83 -12.32 -13.49
N LYS A 163 -13.57 -11.20 -13.45
CA LYS A 163 -13.17 -10.02 -12.64
C LYS A 163 -13.00 -10.36 -11.16
N GLU A 164 -13.91 -11.18 -10.60
CA GLU A 164 -13.80 -11.67 -9.22
C GLU A 164 -12.49 -12.47 -9.01
N TYR A 165 -12.18 -13.37 -9.94
CA TYR A 165 -10.96 -14.19 -9.87
C TYR A 165 -9.68 -13.33 -9.97
N GLN A 166 -9.62 -12.40 -10.92
CA GLN A 166 -8.46 -11.53 -11.10
C GLN A 166 -8.25 -10.59 -9.93
N ASN A 167 -9.34 -10.05 -9.38
CA ASN A 167 -9.24 -9.22 -8.18
C ASN A 167 -8.70 -10.02 -6.98
N ALA A 168 -9.09 -11.28 -6.86
CA ALA A 168 -8.56 -12.17 -5.83
C ALA A 168 -7.04 -12.40 -5.97
N LEU A 169 -6.55 -12.65 -7.19
CA LEU A 169 -5.13 -12.85 -7.43
C LEU A 169 -4.30 -11.59 -7.20
N LYS A 170 -4.84 -10.44 -7.55
CA LYS A 170 -4.15 -9.15 -7.44
C LYS A 170 -3.73 -8.81 -6.00
N HIS A 171 -4.57 -9.15 -5.03
CA HIS A 171 -4.32 -8.84 -3.62
C HIS A 171 -3.69 -9.98 -2.82
N MET A 172 -3.37 -11.10 -3.47
CA MET A 172 -2.88 -12.30 -2.78
C MET A 172 -1.55 -12.07 -2.05
N ASP A 173 -0.65 -11.29 -2.64
CA ASP A 173 0.64 -10.95 -2.02
C ASP A 173 0.45 -10.15 -0.73
N GLU A 174 -0.48 -9.20 -0.73
CA GLU A 174 -0.82 -8.38 0.44
C GLU A 174 -1.45 -9.23 1.55
N TYR A 175 -2.44 -10.07 1.21
CA TYR A 175 -3.09 -10.94 2.18
C TYR A 175 -2.12 -11.97 2.79
N ALA A 176 -1.22 -12.52 1.98
CA ALA A 176 -0.18 -13.42 2.46
C ALA A 176 0.82 -12.72 3.38
N ASP A 177 1.15 -11.45 3.12
CA ASP A 177 2.03 -10.65 3.97
C ASP A 177 1.37 -10.38 5.34
N VAL A 178 0.10 -9.96 5.35
CA VAL A 178 -0.66 -9.72 6.59
C VAL A 178 -0.77 -10.99 7.42
N PHE A 179 -1.14 -12.12 6.81
CA PHE A 179 -1.27 -13.40 7.51
C PHE A 179 0.06 -13.90 8.07
N ALA A 180 1.15 -13.79 7.28
CA ALA A 180 2.48 -14.20 7.72
C ALA A 180 3.04 -13.36 8.88
N ARG A 181 2.48 -12.17 9.14
CA ARG A 181 2.85 -11.27 10.26
C ARG A 181 2.00 -11.47 11.50
N ILE A 182 1.06 -12.41 11.52
CA ILE A 182 0.28 -12.70 12.73
C ILE A 182 1.21 -13.29 13.78
N ASP A 183 1.30 -12.63 14.92
CA ASP A 183 2.05 -13.13 16.06
C ASP A 183 1.20 -14.17 16.80
N GLU A 184 1.50 -15.43 16.61
CA GLU A 184 0.77 -16.55 17.21
C GLU A 184 0.74 -16.49 18.74
N SER A 185 1.68 -15.76 19.38
CA SER A 185 1.71 -15.58 20.81
C SER A 185 0.68 -14.56 21.35
N GLU A 186 0.08 -13.78 20.46
CA GLU A 186 -0.88 -12.71 20.80
C GLU A 186 -2.34 -13.09 20.50
N VAL A 187 -2.59 -14.32 20.09
CA VAL A 187 -3.93 -14.88 19.84
C VAL A 187 -4.20 -16.06 20.80
N ASP A 188 -5.47 -16.42 21.00
CA ASP A 188 -5.80 -17.56 21.86
C ASP A 188 -5.35 -18.91 21.27
N THR A 189 -5.32 -19.95 22.11
CA THR A 189 -4.84 -21.29 21.74
C THR A 189 -5.58 -21.91 20.57
N LEU A 190 -6.86 -21.59 20.42
CA LEU A 190 -7.67 -22.09 19.30
C LEU A 190 -7.29 -21.43 17.99
N ALA A 191 -7.07 -20.11 18.00
CA ALA A 191 -6.57 -19.36 16.86
C ALA A 191 -5.15 -19.77 16.50
N GLN A 192 -4.25 -20.00 17.49
CA GLN A 192 -2.91 -20.56 17.22
C GLN A 192 -2.98 -21.85 16.42
N ARG A 193 -3.82 -22.79 16.86
CA ARG A 193 -3.98 -24.06 16.16
C ARG A 193 -4.61 -23.90 14.78
N ALA A 194 -5.53 -22.98 14.62
CA ALA A 194 -6.11 -22.64 13.31
C ALA A 194 -5.04 -22.10 12.36
N ILE A 195 -4.15 -21.21 12.83
CA ILE A 195 -3.02 -20.68 12.05
C ILE A 195 -2.05 -21.79 11.65
N GLU A 196 -1.73 -22.73 12.55
CA GLU A 196 -0.90 -23.88 12.22
C GLU A 196 -1.47 -24.74 11.10
N LEU A 197 -2.77 -25.04 11.14
CA LEU A 197 -3.46 -25.80 10.08
C LEU A 197 -3.45 -25.03 8.75
N PHE A 198 -3.68 -23.71 8.81
CA PHE A 198 -3.63 -22.86 7.62
C PHE A 198 -2.25 -22.90 6.95
N ASN A 199 -1.18 -22.80 7.72
CA ASN A 199 0.19 -22.88 7.24
C ASN A 199 0.54 -24.24 6.60
N LYS A 200 -0.14 -25.32 7.01
CA LYS A 200 -0.07 -26.66 6.39
C LYS A 200 -0.91 -26.79 5.12
N GLY A 201 -1.76 -25.81 4.82
CA GLY A 201 -2.68 -25.83 3.69
C GLY A 201 -4.03 -26.50 3.97
N GLU A 202 -4.31 -26.83 5.20
CA GLU A 202 -5.56 -27.41 5.70
C GLU A 202 -6.58 -26.29 5.99
N ILE A 203 -6.98 -25.60 4.89
CA ILE A 203 -7.70 -24.32 4.99
C ILE A 203 -9.10 -24.48 5.58
N ASP A 204 -9.84 -25.52 5.19
CA ASP A 204 -11.22 -25.71 5.64
C ASP A 204 -11.27 -26.06 7.14
N GLU A 205 -10.34 -26.89 7.62
CA GLU A 205 -10.17 -27.24 9.04
C GLU A 205 -9.72 -26.03 9.86
N SER A 206 -8.79 -25.23 9.33
CA SER A 206 -8.36 -23.97 9.94
C SER A 206 -9.54 -23.03 10.16
N ILE A 207 -10.33 -22.79 9.11
CA ILE A 207 -11.49 -21.89 9.17
C ILE A 207 -12.52 -22.44 10.15
N HIS A 208 -12.76 -23.74 10.16
CA HIS A 208 -13.68 -24.35 11.14
C HIS A 208 -13.25 -24.09 12.59
N LEU A 209 -11.94 -24.16 12.89
CA LEU A 209 -11.44 -23.80 14.22
C LEU A 209 -11.64 -22.31 14.55
N PHE A 210 -11.40 -21.40 13.59
CA PHE A 210 -11.70 -19.99 13.79
C PHE A 210 -13.19 -19.74 14.07
N GLU A 211 -14.09 -20.44 13.36
CA GLU A 211 -15.54 -20.34 13.60
C GLU A 211 -15.93 -20.87 14.98
N GLN A 212 -15.33 -21.98 15.44
CA GLN A 212 -15.52 -22.49 16.80
C GLN A 212 -15.11 -21.49 17.90
N GLY A 213 -14.12 -20.65 17.62
CA GLY A 213 -13.65 -19.61 18.52
C GLY A 213 -14.73 -18.60 18.92
N ASN A 214 -15.74 -18.41 18.05
CA ASN A 214 -16.87 -17.49 18.26
C ASN A 214 -16.44 -16.10 18.78
N TYR A 215 -15.39 -15.55 18.13
CA TYR A 215 -14.70 -14.35 18.60
C TYR A 215 -15.59 -13.11 18.65
N MET A 216 -16.61 -13.02 17.79
CA MET A 216 -17.57 -11.91 17.83
C MET A 216 -18.39 -11.94 19.12
N LYS A 217 -18.79 -13.12 19.61
CA LYS A 217 -19.49 -13.26 20.89
C LYS A 217 -18.56 -12.95 22.06
N LYS A 218 -17.30 -13.46 22.02
CA LYS A 218 -16.29 -13.14 23.04
C LYS A 218 -16.04 -11.62 23.13
N LEU A 219 -16.02 -10.95 21.97
CA LEU A 219 -15.89 -9.50 21.92
C LEU A 219 -17.10 -8.79 22.56
N ASP A 220 -18.33 -9.24 22.27
CA ASP A 220 -19.54 -8.68 22.88
C ASP A 220 -19.50 -8.85 24.41
N ASP A 221 -19.11 -10.04 24.91
CA ASP A 221 -19.00 -10.34 26.34
C ASP A 221 -17.93 -9.46 27.02
N ALA A 222 -16.76 -9.27 26.37
CA ALA A 222 -15.68 -8.41 26.87
C ALA A 222 -16.09 -6.92 26.91
N LEU A 223 -16.77 -6.43 25.88
CA LEU A 223 -17.29 -5.06 25.83
C LEU A 223 -18.34 -4.82 26.92
N HIS A 224 -19.21 -5.80 27.18
CA HIS A 224 -20.19 -5.73 28.25
C HIS A 224 -19.51 -5.67 29.62
N THR A 225 -18.50 -6.51 29.86
CA THR A 225 -17.70 -6.52 31.10
C THR A 225 -17.01 -5.17 31.31
N LYS A 226 -16.42 -4.60 30.27
CA LYS A 226 -15.80 -3.26 30.31
C LYS A 226 -16.81 -2.17 30.67
N ALA A 227 -17.99 -2.18 30.08
CA ALA A 227 -19.05 -1.22 30.38
C ALA A 227 -19.55 -1.34 31.85
N GLN A 228 -19.62 -2.56 32.38
CA GLN A 228 -19.97 -2.80 33.81
C GLN A 228 -18.86 -2.30 34.74
N ALA A 229 -17.57 -2.54 34.41
CA ALA A 229 -16.43 -2.07 35.21
C ALA A 229 -16.37 -0.53 35.27
N GLN A 230 -16.67 0.17 34.21
CA GLN A 230 -16.71 1.65 34.17
C GLN A 230 -17.80 2.24 35.07
N ASN A 231 -18.88 1.49 35.32
CA ASN A 231 -19.98 1.92 36.20
C ASN A 231 -19.71 1.70 37.70
N LEU A 232 -18.68 0.94 38.09
CA LEU A 232 -18.32 0.57 39.44
C LEU A 232 -17.01 1.25 39.90
N ARG A 233 -17.04 2.54 40.16
CA ARG A 233 -15.88 3.46 40.34
C ARG A 233 -14.78 3.10 41.35
N ASN A 234 -14.88 2.06 42.21
CA ASN A 234 -13.88 1.76 43.25
C ASN A 234 -13.25 0.35 43.21
N VAL A 235 -13.58 -0.49 42.22
CA VAL A 235 -12.97 -1.83 41.99
C VAL A 235 -12.50 -1.98 40.54
N ALA A 236 -12.58 -0.92 39.79
CA ALA A 236 -12.64 -0.90 38.31
C ALA A 236 -11.31 -1.08 37.58
N ASP A 237 -10.19 -0.54 38.09
CA ASP A 237 -8.95 -0.45 37.30
C ASP A 237 -8.42 -1.82 36.86
N SER A 238 -8.51 -2.85 37.70
CA SER A 238 -8.03 -4.19 37.34
C SER A 238 -9.01 -4.96 36.43
N ALA A 239 -10.32 -4.76 36.61
CA ALA A 239 -11.34 -5.40 35.78
C ALA A 239 -11.43 -4.75 34.39
N GLU A 240 -11.27 -3.43 34.32
CA GLU A 240 -11.21 -2.69 33.05
C GLU A 240 -9.96 -3.07 32.23
N ALA A 241 -8.79 -3.14 32.89
CA ALA A 241 -7.54 -3.55 32.23
C ALA A 241 -7.60 -5.01 31.73
N LEU A 242 -8.26 -5.91 32.44
CA LEU A 242 -8.47 -7.29 32.02
C LEU A 242 -9.41 -7.34 30.80
N ALA A 243 -10.53 -6.60 30.84
CA ALA A 243 -11.48 -6.52 29.73
C ALA A 243 -10.86 -5.90 28.48
N ASP A 244 -9.99 -4.89 28.64
CA ASP A 244 -9.25 -4.31 27.51
C ASP A 244 -8.29 -5.33 26.86
N LYS A 245 -7.61 -6.15 27.67
CA LYS A 245 -6.76 -7.24 27.17
C LYS A 245 -7.57 -8.28 26.41
N ASP A 246 -8.72 -8.69 26.95
CA ASP A 246 -9.61 -9.67 26.30
C ASP A 246 -10.16 -9.13 24.97
N ILE A 247 -10.51 -7.84 24.91
CA ILE A 247 -10.93 -7.16 23.68
C ILE A 247 -9.79 -7.20 22.65
N GLU A 248 -8.57 -6.85 23.04
CA GLU A 248 -7.40 -6.84 22.15
C GLU A 248 -7.11 -8.24 21.59
N GLU A 249 -7.14 -9.28 22.44
CA GLU A 249 -6.96 -10.68 22.03
C GLU A 249 -8.05 -11.14 21.05
N CYS A 250 -9.31 -10.79 21.30
CA CYS A 250 -10.43 -11.09 20.40
C CYS A 250 -10.25 -10.38 19.03
N VAL A 251 -9.86 -9.11 19.04
CA VAL A 251 -9.62 -8.34 17.81
C VAL A 251 -8.51 -8.97 16.97
N LYS A 252 -7.39 -9.37 17.57
CA LYS A 252 -6.29 -10.06 16.89
C LYS A 252 -6.74 -11.39 16.29
N SER A 253 -7.51 -12.16 17.03
CA SER A 253 -8.07 -13.43 16.56
C SER A 253 -9.06 -13.25 15.39
N ILE A 254 -9.91 -12.22 15.45
CA ILE A 254 -10.82 -11.86 14.35
C ILE A 254 -10.02 -11.41 13.12
N LYS A 255 -8.98 -10.59 13.26
CA LYS A 255 -8.10 -10.18 12.15
C LYS A 255 -7.41 -11.38 11.49
N ALA A 256 -6.95 -12.36 12.28
CA ALA A 256 -6.42 -13.62 11.76
C ALA A 256 -7.47 -14.41 10.96
N GLN A 257 -8.69 -14.50 11.46
CA GLN A 257 -9.82 -15.13 10.77
C GLN A 257 -10.17 -14.40 9.46
N VAL A 258 -10.20 -13.07 9.47
CA VAL A 258 -10.39 -12.24 8.26
C VAL A 258 -9.34 -12.57 7.20
N SER A 259 -8.05 -12.63 7.57
CA SER A 259 -6.97 -12.97 6.66
C SER A 259 -7.12 -14.38 6.08
N ALA A 260 -7.56 -15.35 6.90
CA ALA A 260 -7.84 -16.71 6.43
C ALA A 260 -8.96 -16.74 5.40
N TYR A 261 -10.05 -16.00 5.61
CA TYR A 261 -11.14 -15.90 4.63
C TYR A 261 -10.72 -15.11 3.37
N GLN A 262 -9.84 -14.10 3.49
CA GLN A 262 -9.29 -13.39 2.33
C GLN A 262 -8.50 -14.35 1.43
N VAL A 263 -7.64 -15.19 1.99
CA VAL A 263 -6.89 -16.20 1.22
C VAL A 263 -7.83 -17.25 0.62
N LYS A 264 -8.93 -17.61 1.30
CA LYS A 264 -9.98 -18.49 0.77
C LYS A 264 -10.85 -17.80 -0.31
N ASN A 265 -10.72 -16.49 -0.51
CA ASN A 265 -11.59 -15.67 -1.36
C ASN A 265 -13.06 -15.68 -0.95
N ASP A 266 -13.34 -15.81 0.33
CA ASP A 266 -14.68 -15.72 0.90
C ASP A 266 -14.95 -14.29 1.39
N TYR A 267 -15.13 -13.37 0.43
CA TYR A 267 -15.33 -11.95 0.74
C TYR A 267 -16.65 -11.64 1.43
N GLU A 268 -17.62 -12.55 1.41
CA GLU A 268 -18.86 -12.38 2.18
C GLU A 268 -18.55 -12.46 3.68
N LYS A 269 -17.83 -13.51 4.10
CA LYS A 269 -17.40 -13.68 5.50
C LYS A 269 -16.43 -12.59 5.96
N VAL A 270 -15.50 -12.18 5.10
CA VAL A 270 -14.63 -11.02 5.37
C VAL A 270 -15.48 -9.78 5.68
N GLY A 271 -16.47 -9.49 4.84
CA GLY A 271 -17.33 -8.33 5.03
C GLY A 271 -18.18 -8.41 6.30
N GLU A 272 -18.72 -9.58 6.65
CA GLU A 272 -19.46 -9.79 7.89
C GLU A 272 -18.61 -9.52 9.14
N LEU A 273 -17.39 -10.05 9.19
CA LEU A 273 -16.48 -9.89 10.33
C LEU A 273 -16.01 -8.45 10.48
N LEU A 274 -15.53 -7.81 9.41
CA LEU A 274 -15.06 -6.43 9.47
C LEU A 274 -16.18 -5.45 9.81
N LYS A 275 -17.39 -5.65 9.24
CA LYS A 275 -18.58 -4.87 9.60
C LYS A 275 -18.95 -5.08 11.06
N GLY A 276 -18.94 -6.34 11.53
CA GLY A 276 -19.24 -6.68 12.91
C GLY A 276 -18.26 -6.02 13.90
N MET A 277 -16.97 -5.94 13.56
CA MET A 277 -15.99 -5.19 14.36
C MET A 277 -16.26 -3.69 14.33
N ALA A 278 -16.50 -3.10 13.15
CA ALA A 278 -16.78 -1.67 13.02
C ALA A 278 -18.02 -1.24 13.82
N ASP A 279 -19.09 -2.03 13.77
CA ASP A 279 -20.34 -1.75 14.50
C ASP A 279 -20.19 -1.84 16.04
N ARG A 280 -19.36 -2.77 16.54
CA ARG A 280 -19.19 -3.02 17.99
C ARG A 280 -18.15 -2.11 18.62
N LEU A 281 -16.99 -2.01 18.01
CA LEU A 281 -15.86 -1.27 18.59
C LEU A 281 -16.02 0.23 18.37
N GLN A 282 -16.58 0.64 17.25
CA GLN A 282 -16.70 2.05 16.82
C GLN A 282 -15.36 2.81 16.93
N THR A 283 -14.25 2.10 16.70
CA THR A 283 -12.91 2.66 16.66
C THR A 283 -12.53 3.03 15.22
N LEU A 284 -11.63 3.99 15.08
CA LEU A 284 -11.15 4.43 13.77
C LEU A 284 -10.47 3.30 12.99
N ASP A 285 -9.72 2.42 13.67
CA ASP A 285 -9.08 1.24 13.07
C ASP A 285 -10.12 0.23 12.52
N ALA A 286 -11.12 -0.11 13.31
CA ALA A 286 -12.16 -1.06 12.90
C ALA A 286 -13.01 -0.51 11.74
N ILE A 287 -13.40 0.76 11.81
CA ILE A 287 -14.17 1.42 10.75
C ILE A 287 -13.32 1.60 9.49
N GLY A 288 -12.05 2.01 9.63
CA GLY A 288 -11.09 2.14 8.54
C GLY A 288 -10.90 0.82 7.79
N SER A 289 -10.67 -0.27 8.51
CA SER A 289 -10.55 -1.61 7.92
C SER A 289 -11.79 -2.05 7.14
N TYR A 290 -12.99 -1.70 7.63
CA TYR A 290 -14.23 -1.98 6.91
C TYR A 290 -14.43 -1.08 5.69
N LEU A 291 -14.03 0.19 5.77
CA LEU A 291 -14.06 1.13 4.63
C LEU A 291 -13.12 0.68 3.50
N ASP A 292 -11.93 0.23 3.83
CA ASP A 292 -10.99 -0.33 2.83
C ASP A 292 -11.60 -1.55 2.14
N PHE A 293 -12.17 -2.47 2.90
CA PHE A 293 -12.90 -3.60 2.34
C PHE A 293 -14.05 -3.15 1.42
N CYS A 294 -14.87 -2.20 1.86
CA CYS A 294 -15.97 -1.66 1.06
C CYS A 294 -15.49 -0.99 -0.23
N ASN A 295 -14.36 -0.31 -0.18
CA ASN A 295 -13.73 0.32 -1.34
C ASN A 295 -13.28 -0.73 -2.38
N HIS A 296 -12.66 -1.83 -1.94
CA HIS A 296 -12.27 -2.94 -2.81
C HIS A 296 -13.47 -3.68 -3.41
N GLN A 297 -14.59 -3.73 -2.69
CA GLN A 297 -15.82 -4.41 -3.11
C GLN A 297 -16.86 -3.48 -3.77
N ASN A 298 -16.54 -2.19 -3.97
CA ASN A 298 -17.42 -1.16 -4.54
C ASN A 298 -18.77 -1.05 -3.81
N LYS A 299 -18.78 -1.15 -2.47
CA LYS A 299 -20.01 -1.07 -1.64
C LYS A 299 -20.38 0.39 -1.30
N PHE A 300 -20.91 1.14 -2.27
CA PHE A 300 -21.18 2.59 -2.18
C PHE A 300 -21.94 3.03 -0.92
N LYS A 301 -23.06 2.39 -0.63
CA LYS A 301 -23.92 2.77 0.52
C LYS A 301 -23.22 2.60 1.87
N GLU A 302 -22.42 1.55 1.99
CA GLU A 302 -21.66 1.28 3.21
C GLU A 302 -20.51 2.30 3.36
N ILE A 303 -19.82 2.65 2.27
CA ILE A 303 -18.77 3.67 2.28
C ILE A 303 -19.33 5.00 2.79
N GLU A 304 -20.44 5.47 2.27
CA GLU A 304 -21.06 6.73 2.68
C GLU A 304 -21.45 6.70 4.17
N LYS A 305 -22.10 5.61 4.61
CA LYS A 305 -22.52 5.43 6.00
C LYS A 305 -21.35 5.45 6.98
N TYR A 306 -20.33 4.62 6.72
CA TYR A 306 -19.21 4.45 7.67
C TYR A 306 -18.20 5.59 7.60
N SER A 307 -18.08 6.29 6.47
CA SER A 307 -17.29 7.52 6.39
C SER A 307 -17.86 8.61 7.30
N ASN A 308 -19.19 8.76 7.35
CA ASN A 308 -19.82 9.70 8.26
C ASN A 308 -19.61 9.32 9.74
N THR A 309 -19.60 8.01 10.06
CA THR A 309 -19.29 7.55 11.40
C THR A 309 -17.83 7.79 11.75
N PHE A 310 -16.91 7.50 10.81
CA PHE A 310 -15.49 7.78 10.96
C PHE A 310 -15.22 9.28 11.23
N LEU A 311 -15.84 10.16 10.46
CA LEU A 311 -15.72 11.61 10.63
C LEU A 311 -16.14 12.05 12.03
N LYS A 312 -17.28 11.59 12.53
CA LYS A 312 -17.77 11.93 13.88
C LYS A 312 -16.78 11.53 14.97
N ILE A 313 -16.18 10.34 14.84
CA ILE A 313 -15.20 9.86 15.81
C ILE A 313 -13.88 10.63 15.66
N ALA A 314 -13.40 10.86 14.43
CA ALA A 314 -12.20 11.63 14.18
C ALA A 314 -12.32 13.07 14.71
N GLU A 315 -13.49 13.68 14.65
CA GLU A 315 -13.75 15.02 15.21
C GLU A 315 -13.57 15.07 16.72
N SER A 316 -13.78 13.97 17.44
CA SER A 316 -13.58 13.88 18.89
C SER A 316 -12.11 13.66 19.29
N VAL A 317 -11.24 13.30 18.36
CA VAL A 317 -9.81 13.08 18.60
C VAL A 317 -9.08 14.43 18.69
N PRO A 318 -8.35 14.73 19.77
CA PRO A 318 -7.68 16.02 19.90
C PRO A 318 -6.38 16.10 19.07
N GLY A 319 -6.07 17.31 18.59
CA GLY A 319 -4.75 17.65 18.05
C GLY A 319 -4.45 17.09 16.65
N GLN A 320 -3.17 16.90 16.37
CA GLN A 320 -2.65 16.52 15.06
C GLN A 320 -3.15 15.15 14.56
N HIS A 321 -3.42 14.23 15.46
CA HIS A 321 -3.88 12.89 15.12
C HIS A 321 -5.22 12.92 14.36
N LYS A 322 -6.10 13.84 14.73
CA LYS A 322 -7.35 14.11 14.00
C LYS A 322 -7.08 14.43 12.53
N GLU A 323 -6.17 15.36 12.26
CA GLU A 323 -5.93 15.84 10.90
C GLU A 323 -5.32 14.73 10.01
N ILE A 324 -4.42 13.89 10.55
CA ILE A 324 -3.87 12.73 9.83
C ILE A 324 -4.99 11.76 9.42
N LEU A 325 -5.90 11.48 10.35
CA LEU A 325 -7.04 10.60 10.08
C LEU A 325 -7.97 11.18 9.01
N LEU A 326 -8.20 12.49 9.05
CA LEU A 326 -9.02 13.18 8.06
C LEU A 326 -8.35 13.17 6.67
N VAL A 327 -7.04 13.42 6.58
CA VAL A 327 -6.29 13.32 5.32
C VAL A 327 -6.44 11.92 4.72
N THR A 328 -6.24 10.87 5.52
CA THR A 328 -6.34 9.49 5.06
C THR A 328 -7.75 9.14 4.58
N LEU A 329 -8.77 9.53 5.35
CA LEU A 329 -10.16 9.28 4.97
C LEU A 329 -10.53 10.00 3.65
N TYR A 330 -10.27 11.29 3.56
CA TYR A 330 -10.63 12.08 2.39
C TYR A 330 -9.85 11.63 1.15
N TYR A 331 -8.57 11.26 1.31
CA TYR A 331 -7.77 10.68 0.24
C TYR A 331 -8.42 9.39 -0.30
N ASN A 332 -8.76 8.45 0.58
CA ASN A 332 -9.37 7.16 0.20
C ASN A 332 -10.75 7.36 -0.45
N LEU A 333 -11.56 8.28 0.05
CA LEU A 333 -12.83 8.64 -0.57
C LEU A 333 -12.65 9.26 -1.95
N GLY A 334 -11.65 10.13 -2.11
CA GLY A 334 -11.29 10.71 -3.40
C GLY A 334 -10.91 9.65 -4.43
N VAL A 335 -10.04 8.70 -4.07
CA VAL A 335 -9.67 7.55 -4.93
C VAL A 335 -10.91 6.72 -5.31
N PHE A 336 -11.79 6.48 -4.35
CA PHE A 336 -13.03 5.76 -4.59
C PHE A 336 -13.94 6.47 -5.60
N TYR A 337 -14.17 7.76 -5.43
CA TYR A 337 -14.97 8.54 -6.38
C TYR A 337 -14.33 8.65 -7.75
N GLN A 338 -13.00 8.72 -7.83
CA GLN A 338 -12.26 8.75 -9.10
C GLN A 338 -12.44 7.45 -9.89
N LYS A 339 -12.30 6.29 -9.24
CA LYS A 339 -12.54 4.97 -9.87
C LYS A 339 -13.96 4.84 -10.44
N ASN A 340 -14.91 5.52 -9.83
CA ASN A 340 -16.31 5.51 -10.24
C ASN A 340 -16.69 6.70 -11.12
N GLN A 341 -15.72 7.43 -11.66
CA GLN A 341 -15.88 8.58 -12.57
C GLN A 341 -16.74 9.73 -11.99
N ARG A 342 -16.87 9.78 -10.67
CA ARG A 342 -17.55 10.87 -9.95
C ARG A 342 -16.55 12.00 -9.67
N PHE A 343 -16.10 12.66 -10.72
CA PHE A 343 -14.96 13.61 -10.63
C PHE A 343 -15.23 14.83 -9.74
N SER A 344 -16.47 15.31 -9.65
CA SER A 344 -16.84 16.42 -8.76
C SER A 344 -16.70 16.03 -7.28
N ASP A 345 -17.19 14.84 -6.91
CA ASP A 345 -17.09 14.36 -5.53
C ASP A 345 -15.63 14.02 -5.18
N CYS A 346 -14.88 13.46 -6.14
CA CYS A 346 -13.45 13.21 -6.02
C CYS A 346 -12.69 14.52 -5.72
N GLU A 347 -12.94 15.58 -6.50
CA GLU A 347 -12.30 16.89 -6.30
C GLU A 347 -12.64 17.47 -4.93
N ALA A 348 -13.91 17.37 -4.49
CA ALA A 348 -14.32 17.82 -3.17
C ALA A 348 -13.55 17.11 -2.04
N MET A 349 -13.40 15.77 -2.12
CA MET A 349 -12.66 15.00 -1.11
C MET A 349 -11.19 15.36 -1.09
N TYR A 350 -10.53 15.47 -2.25
CA TYR A 350 -9.12 15.85 -2.28
C TYR A 350 -8.88 17.28 -1.79
N ASN A 351 -9.81 18.22 -2.00
CA ASN A 351 -9.72 19.56 -1.44
C ASN A 351 -9.85 19.54 0.09
N LEU A 352 -10.74 18.72 0.66
CA LEU A 352 -10.84 18.53 2.12
C LEU A 352 -9.56 17.89 2.69
N ALA A 353 -8.95 16.93 1.98
CA ALA A 353 -7.65 16.37 2.33
C ALA A 353 -6.56 17.46 2.31
N LEU A 354 -6.56 18.32 1.31
CA LEU A 354 -5.62 19.42 1.19
C LEU A 354 -5.75 20.43 2.35
N GLU A 355 -6.97 20.80 2.72
CA GLU A 355 -7.22 21.67 3.87
C GLU A 355 -6.70 21.05 5.19
N ALA A 356 -6.94 19.75 5.40
CA ALA A 356 -6.40 19.03 6.55
C ALA A 356 -4.87 19.00 6.54
N CYS A 357 -4.23 18.78 5.39
CA CYS A 357 -2.78 18.88 5.24
C CYS A 357 -2.24 20.28 5.57
N TYR A 358 -2.91 21.33 5.14
CA TYR A 358 -2.50 22.70 5.48
C TYR A 358 -2.57 23.00 6.99
N ARG A 359 -3.56 22.44 7.69
CA ARG A 359 -3.62 22.54 9.15
C ARG A 359 -2.43 21.81 9.82
N LEU A 360 -2.06 20.66 9.28
CA LEU A 360 -0.90 19.88 9.74
C LEU A 360 0.43 20.58 9.43
N SER A 361 0.60 21.17 8.25
CA SER A 361 1.87 21.74 7.78
C SER A 361 2.33 22.97 8.57
N LYS A 362 1.43 23.68 9.26
CA LYS A 362 1.76 24.81 10.12
C LYS A 362 2.72 24.45 11.26
N GLU A 363 2.89 23.17 11.56
CA GLU A 363 3.71 22.69 12.66
C GLU A 363 5.08 22.14 12.21
N ASN A 364 5.48 22.36 10.95
CA ASN A 364 6.81 22.07 10.38
C ASN A 364 7.33 20.62 10.59
N SER A 365 6.52 19.61 10.37
CA SER A 365 6.97 18.23 10.37
C SER A 365 7.12 17.70 8.93
N GLU A 366 8.28 17.09 8.59
CA GLU A 366 8.56 16.46 7.29
C GLU A 366 7.46 15.47 6.85
N VAL A 367 6.91 14.73 7.81
CA VAL A 367 5.82 13.74 7.56
C VAL A 367 4.59 14.42 6.97
N TYR A 368 4.23 15.61 7.44
CA TYR A 368 3.05 16.34 6.95
C TYR A 368 3.27 16.92 5.57
N LEU A 369 4.50 17.36 5.26
CA LEU A 369 4.86 17.83 3.92
C LEU A 369 4.75 16.71 2.89
N GLN A 370 5.07 15.46 3.25
CA GLN A 370 4.89 14.31 2.36
C GLN A 370 3.41 14.07 2.02
N TYR A 371 2.51 14.12 3.02
CA TYR A 371 1.07 14.02 2.76
C TYR A 371 0.57 15.15 1.87
N LEU A 372 1.00 16.38 2.13
CA LEU A 372 0.64 17.54 1.34
C LEU A 372 1.09 17.40 -0.12
N ALA A 373 2.35 16.98 -0.35
CA ALA A 373 2.86 16.70 -1.69
C ALA A 373 2.08 15.59 -2.40
N SER A 374 1.67 14.55 -1.67
CA SER A 374 0.87 13.45 -2.23
C SER A 374 -0.53 13.91 -2.63
N VAL A 375 -1.19 14.76 -1.82
CA VAL A 375 -2.50 15.34 -2.16
C VAL A 375 -2.39 16.29 -3.36
N PHE A 376 -1.35 17.12 -3.44
CA PHE A 376 -1.12 17.95 -4.63
C PHE A 376 -0.90 17.10 -5.88
N ASN A 377 -0.14 16.01 -5.77
CA ASN A 377 0.13 15.14 -6.91
C ASN A 377 -1.14 14.47 -7.43
N ILE A 378 -2.01 13.97 -6.55
CA ILE A 378 -3.25 13.32 -6.99
C ILE A 378 -4.29 14.31 -7.53
N LEU A 379 -4.35 15.54 -6.98
CA LEU A 379 -5.13 16.63 -7.56
C LEU A 379 -4.61 17.00 -8.96
N GLY A 380 -3.29 17.04 -9.14
CA GLY A 380 -2.66 17.22 -10.45
C GLY A 380 -3.12 16.16 -11.44
N THR A 381 -3.15 14.89 -11.02
CA THR A 381 -3.62 13.77 -11.85
C THR A 381 -5.11 13.90 -12.20
N LEU A 382 -5.95 14.27 -11.24
CA LEU A 382 -7.38 14.52 -11.47
C LEU A 382 -7.58 15.64 -12.49
N TYR A 383 -6.88 16.78 -12.32
CA TYR A 383 -7.01 17.91 -13.22
C TYR A 383 -6.46 17.63 -14.62
N ARG A 384 -5.40 16.82 -14.72
CA ARG A 384 -4.89 16.35 -16.00
C ARG A 384 -5.92 15.46 -16.73
N SER A 385 -6.51 14.49 -16.02
CA SER A 385 -7.52 13.58 -16.60
C SER A 385 -8.80 14.30 -17.02
N THR A 386 -9.13 15.43 -16.38
CA THR A 386 -10.25 16.32 -16.74
C THR A 386 -9.83 17.47 -17.65
N GLN A 387 -8.64 17.41 -18.26
CA GLN A 387 -8.08 18.40 -19.20
C GLN A 387 -7.94 19.82 -18.64
N ARG A 388 -7.94 19.97 -17.33
CA ARG A 388 -7.69 21.25 -16.63
C ARG A 388 -6.18 21.45 -16.46
N PHE A 389 -5.45 21.52 -17.58
CA PHE A 389 -3.98 21.43 -17.63
C PHE A 389 -3.26 22.53 -16.84
N SER A 390 -3.76 23.77 -16.84
CA SER A 390 -3.15 24.87 -16.07
C SER A 390 -3.22 24.62 -14.56
N THR A 391 -4.35 24.14 -14.08
CA THR A 391 -4.52 23.78 -12.66
C THR A 391 -3.66 22.58 -12.29
N SER A 392 -3.61 21.58 -13.18
CA SER A 392 -2.75 20.40 -13.04
C SER A 392 -1.27 20.78 -12.91
N ASP A 393 -0.78 21.70 -13.77
CA ASP A 393 0.61 22.22 -13.73
C ASP A 393 0.95 22.85 -12.37
N ASN A 394 0.04 23.66 -11.84
CA ASN A 394 0.21 24.28 -10.53
C ASN A 394 0.29 23.24 -9.40
N MET A 395 -0.58 22.22 -9.42
CA MET A 395 -0.60 21.19 -8.40
C MET A 395 0.66 20.32 -8.46
N TYR A 396 1.04 19.86 -9.63
CA TYR A 396 2.26 19.07 -9.78
C TYR A 396 3.54 19.83 -9.42
N LYS A 397 3.61 21.12 -9.74
CA LYS A 397 4.74 21.98 -9.34
C LYS A 397 4.80 22.14 -7.83
N ALA A 398 3.67 22.35 -7.18
CA ALA A 398 3.62 22.42 -5.71
C ALA A 398 4.12 21.11 -5.07
N ALA A 399 3.67 19.96 -5.58
CA ALA A 399 4.17 18.66 -5.13
C ALA A 399 5.68 18.50 -5.36
N LEU A 400 6.15 18.88 -6.56
CA LEU A 400 7.58 18.79 -6.92
C LEU A 400 8.47 19.60 -5.99
N GLU A 401 8.11 20.86 -5.70
CA GLU A 401 8.93 21.72 -4.83
C GLU A 401 9.02 21.16 -3.41
N ILE A 402 7.93 20.66 -2.85
CA ILE A 402 7.95 20.01 -1.53
C ILE A 402 8.84 18.76 -1.57
N ARG A 403 8.67 17.89 -2.58
CA ARG A 403 9.46 16.65 -2.69
C ARG A 403 10.94 16.90 -2.96
N LYS A 404 11.29 17.97 -3.69
CA LYS A 404 12.69 18.41 -3.82
C LYS A 404 13.31 18.75 -2.47
N GLN A 405 12.58 19.50 -1.64
CA GLN A 405 13.08 19.86 -0.31
C GLN A 405 13.23 18.60 0.56
N LEU A 406 12.22 17.74 0.62
CA LEU A 406 12.27 16.49 1.39
C LEU A 406 13.41 15.58 0.93
N ALA A 407 13.59 15.42 -0.38
CA ALA A 407 14.66 14.58 -0.95
C ALA A 407 16.06 15.17 -0.74
N LYS A 408 16.19 16.51 -0.61
CA LYS A 408 17.44 17.16 -0.26
C LYS A 408 17.85 16.84 1.19
N ASP A 409 16.87 16.85 2.10
CA ASP A 409 17.10 16.64 3.52
C ASP A 409 17.23 15.12 3.84
N ASN A 410 16.45 14.26 3.18
CA ASN A 410 16.50 12.81 3.33
C ASN A 410 16.31 12.08 1.96
N PRO A 411 17.39 11.92 1.17
CA PRO A 411 17.33 11.31 -0.16
C PRO A 411 16.80 9.86 -0.15
N GLU A 412 17.21 9.07 0.85
CA GLU A 412 16.88 7.64 0.91
C GLU A 412 15.35 7.40 0.98
N ASP A 413 14.62 8.27 1.68
CA ASP A 413 13.18 8.12 1.88
C ASP A 413 12.35 8.81 0.80
N TYR A 414 12.84 9.91 0.19
CA TYR A 414 12.00 10.77 -0.65
C TYR A 414 12.39 10.87 -2.13
N GLU A 415 13.55 10.33 -2.55
CA GLU A 415 13.95 10.37 -3.97
C GLU A 415 13.00 9.58 -4.88
N ALA A 416 12.43 8.48 -4.39
CA ALA A 416 11.44 7.71 -5.14
C ALA A 416 10.21 8.57 -5.48
N ASP A 417 9.69 9.29 -4.50
CA ASP A 417 8.53 10.19 -4.68
C ASP A 417 8.87 11.41 -5.54
N LEU A 418 10.10 11.92 -5.42
CA LEU A 418 10.59 12.99 -6.29
C LEU A 418 10.59 12.55 -7.76
N ALA A 419 11.05 11.33 -8.05
CA ALA A 419 11.02 10.77 -9.39
C ALA A 419 9.58 10.60 -9.93
N VAL A 420 8.61 10.28 -9.07
CA VAL A 420 7.19 10.26 -9.45
C VAL A 420 6.72 11.65 -9.88
N SER A 421 7.01 12.70 -9.10
CA SER A 421 6.61 14.08 -9.46
C SER A 421 7.21 14.54 -10.79
N TYR A 422 8.47 14.21 -11.07
CA TYR A 422 9.09 14.50 -12.35
C TYR A 422 8.39 13.77 -13.50
N ASN A 423 8.05 12.49 -13.31
CA ASN A 423 7.37 11.70 -14.32
C ASN A 423 5.96 12.24 -14.63
N ASP A 424 5.20 12.63 -13.59
CA ASP A 424 3.84 13.14 -13.75
C ASP A 424 3.82 14.51 -14.44
N LEU A 425 4.77 15.39 -14.13
CA LEU A 425 4.99 16.62 -14.88
C LEU A 425 5.42 16.36 -16.32
N GLY A 426 6.29 15.37 -16.55
CA GLY A 426 6.65 14.92 -17.89
C GLY A 426 5.41 14.54 -18.69
N ASN A 427 4.54 13.70 -18.13
CA ASN A 427 3.28 13.31 -18.75
C ASN A 427 2.41 14.53 -19.12
N LEU A 428 2.23 15.48 -18.17
CA LEU A 428 1.45 16.69 -18.42
C LEU A 428 2.05 17.55 -19.54
N TYR A 429 3.37 17.70 -19.55
CA TYR A 429 4.05 18.52 -20.57
C TYR A 429 4.01 17.86 -21.95
N CYS A 430 4.03 16.54 -22.03
CA CYS A 430 3.77 15.82 -23.26
C CYS A 430 2.33 16.02 -23.76
N ASP A 431 1.32 15.88 -22.88
CA ASP A 431 -0.09 16.12 -23.23
C ASP A 431 -0.35 17.55 -23.73
N THR A 432 0.43 18.51 -23.21
CA THR A 432 0.34 19.92 -23.60
C THR A 432 1.35 20.33 -24.67
N GLN A 433 2.02 19.37 -25.32
CA GLN A 433 2.99 19.55 -26.40
C GLN A 433 4.22 20.43 -26.03
N ARG A 434 4.54 20.51 -24.74
CA ARG A 434 5.72 21.21 -24.22
C ARG A 434 6.92 20.27 -24.22
N PHE A 435 7.33 19.83 -25.41
CA PHE A 435 8.24 18.70 -25.61
C PHE A 435 9.62 18.88 -24.95
N ASP A 436 10.22 20.07 -25.01
CA ASP A 436 11.52 20.30 -24.37
C ASP A 436 11.44 20.11 -22.86
N THR A 437 10.39 20.62 -22.24
CA THR A 437 10.18 20.48 -20.80
C THR A 437 9.81 19.05 -20.41
N CYS A 438 8.99 18.36 -21.25
CA CYS A 438 8.66 16.95 -21.09
C CYS A 438 9.93 16.09 -21.03
N GLU A 439 10.87 16.28 -21.97
CA GLU A 439 12.14 15.56 -22.00
C GLU A 439 12.99 15.79 -20.75
N ILE A 440 13.09 17.04 -20.30
CA ILE A 440 13.82 17.39 -19.08
C ILE A 440 13.25 16.66 -17.86
N MET A 441 11.93 16.64 -17.72
CA MET A 441 11.25 15.99 -16.58
C MET A 441 11.48 14.47 -16.60
N TYR A 442 11.28 13.81 -17.73
CA TYR A 442 11.51 12.37 -17.82
C TYR A 442 12.97 11.98 -17.59
N LYS A 443 13.93 12.77 -18.09
CA LYS A 443 15.36 12.53 -17.82
C LYS A 443 15.69 12.68 -16.33
N ALA A 444 15.12 13.68 -15.66
CA ALA A 444 15.30 13.84 -14.21
C ALA A 444 14.75 12.61 -13.44
N ALA A 445 13.56 12.13 -13.79
CA ALA A 445 13.01 10.90 -13.21
C ALA A 445 13.89 9.68 -13.48
N LEU A 446 14.41 9.56 -14.73
CA LEU A 446 15.26 8.45 -15.13
C LEU A 446 16.55 8.38 -14.31
N GLU A 447 17.24 9.48 -14.12
CA GLU A 447 18.50 9.52 -13.38
C GLU A 447 18.31 9.12 -11.90
N ILE A 448 17.24 9.57 -11.27
CA ILE A 448 16.91 9.14 -9.91
C ILE A 448 16.62 7.64 -9.88
N ARG A 449 15.75 7.14 -10.77
CA ARG A 449 15.36 5.72 -10.80
C ARG A 449 16.53 4.78 -11.13
N LYS A 450 17.48 5.20 -11.99
CA LYS A 450 18.72 4.45 -12.22
C LYS A 450 19.53 4.28 -10.94
N ARG A 451 19.70 5.36 -10.18
CA ARG A 451 20.43 5.32 -8.90
C ARG A 451 19.74 4.42 -7.88
N LEU A 452 18.41 4.56 -7.72
CA LEU A 452 17.61 3.73 -6.83
C LEU A 452 17.66 2.25 -7.22
N ALA A 453 17.54 1.94 -8.51
CA ALA A 453 17.61 0.56 -9.02
C ALA A 453 18.98 -0.09 -8.84
N LYS A 454 20.06 0.71 -8.85
CA LYS A 454 21.41 0.20 -8.51
C LYS A 454 21.51 -0.22 -7.06
N ASN A 455 20.84 0.50 -6.14
CA ASN A 455 20.88 0.22 -4.71
C ASN A 455 19.88 -0.88 -4.30
N ASN A 456 18.70 -0.91 -4.91
CA ASN A 456 17.67 -1.91 -4.66
C ASN A 456 16.96 -2.31 -5.97
N PRO A 457 17.56 -3.26 -6.74
CA PRO A 457 17.02 -3.68 -8.03
C PRO A 457 15.59 -4.18 -7.97
N ASN A 458 15.27 -5.01 -6.98
CA ASN A 458 13.95 -5.66 -6.88
C ASN A 458 12.81 -4.64 -6.70
N ALA A 459 13.06 -3.56 -5.98
CA ALA A 459 12.06 -2.53 -5.76
C ALA A 459 11.94 -1.56 -6.95
N TYR A 460 13.05 -1.27 -7.66
CA TYR A 460 13.06 -0.13 -8.57
C TYR A 460 13.24 -0.48 -10.06
N LEU A 461 13.64 -1.71 -10.43
CA LEU A 461 13.70 -2.12 -11.84
C LEU A 461 12.33 -2.04 -12.54
N PRO A 462 11.19 -2.42 -11.91
CA PRO A 462 9.89 -2.28 -12.57
C PRO A 462 9.57 -0.83 -12.96
N VAL A 463 9.73 0.10 -12.02
CA VAL A 463 9.44 1.53 -12.28
C VAL A 463 10.48 2.19 -13.19
N LEU A 464 11.73 1.72 -13.18
CA LEU A 464 12.77 2.15 -14.12
C LEU A 464 12.40 1.75 -15.56
N SER A 465 11.96 0.50 -15.78
CA SER A 465 11.53 0.03 -17.09
C SER A 465 10.36 0.84 -17.65
N THR A 466 9.45 1.25 -16.76
CA THR A 466 8.32 2.10 -17.14
C THR A 466 8.78 3.49 -17.59
N THR A 467 9.78 4.09 -16.90
CA THR A 467 10.34 5.39 -17.31
C THR A 467 11.04 5.30 -18.68
N TYR A 468 11.79 4.24 -18.92
CA TYR A 468 12.37 3.99 -20.25
C TYR A 468 11.28 3.88 -21.32
N SER A 469 10.17 3.19 -21.05
CA SER A 469 9.05 3.07 -22.00
C SER A 469 8.41 4.43 -22.30
N TYR A 470 8.20 5.30 -21.31
CA TYR A 470 7.67 6.65 -21.53
C TYR A 470 8.62 7.52 -22.36
N LEU A 471 9.92 7.48 -22.07
CA LEU A 471 10.92 8.17 -22.89
C LEU A 471 10.96 7.60 -24.33
N GLY A 472 10.87 6.30 -24.49
CA GLY A 472 10.81 5.67 -25.80
C GLY A 472 9.62 6.14 -26.63
N ILE A 473 8.43 6.20 -26.05
CA ILE A 473 7.22 6.73 -26.69
C ILE A 473 7.41 8.21 -27.04
N PHE A 474 7.88 9.01 -26.08
CA PHE A 474 8.15 10.44 -26.28
C PHE A 474 9.13 10.69 -27.45
N TYR A 475 10.24 9.93 -27.51
CA TYR A 475 11.22 10.07 -28.60
C TYR A 475 10.67 9.61 -29.94
N LYS A 476 9.82 8.59 -29.98
CA LYS A 476 9.11 8.18 -31.19
C LYS A 476 8.21 9.31 -31.69
N ASP A 477 7.40 9.90 -30.82
CA ASP A 477 6.46 10.97 -31.17
C ASP A 477 7.17 12.25 -31.61
N THR A 478 8.36 12.52 -31.09
CA THR A 478 9.23 13.65 -31.47
C THR A 478 10.21 13.32 -32.60
N LYS A 479 10.06 12.14 -33.24
CA LYS A 479 10.90 11.68 -34.37
C LYS A 479 12.39 11.50 -34.04
N LYS A 480 12.76 11.37 -32.79
CA LYS A 480 14.11 11.00 -32.33
C LYS A 480 14.24 9.46 -32.29
N ILE A 481 14.26 8.87 -33.47
CA ILE A 481 14.10 7.41 -33.69
C ILE A 481 15.17 6.59 -32.99
N HIS A 482 16.43 7.02 -33.07
CA HIS A 482 17.55 6.32 -32.42
C HIS A 482 17.39 6.27 -30.91
N ASP A 483 17.07 7.42 -30.30
CA ASP A 483 16.87 7.54 -28.86
C ASP A 483 15.65 6.70 -28.43
N SER A 484 14.58 6.69 -29.25
CA SER A 484 13.40 5.86 -29.00
C SER A 484 13.75 4.36 -28.96
N GLU A 485 14.51 3.89 -29.95
CA GLU A 485 14.95 2.49 -30.03
C GLU A 485 15.80 2.11 -28.81
N GLU A 486 16.73 2.98 -28.42
CA GLU A 486 17.58 2.76 -27.25
C GLU A 486 16.74 2.62 -25.95
N MET A 487 15.81 3.54 -25.73
CA MET A 487 14.96 3.52 -24.54
C MET A 487 14.05 2.28 -24.51
N HIS A 488 13.41 1.94 -25.60
CA HIS A 488 12.56 0.76 -25.68
C HIS A 488 13.35 -0.54 -25.48
N LYS A 489 14.57 -0.63 -26.00
CA LYS A 489 15.46 -1.78 -25.77
C LYS A 489 15.87 -1.89 -24.28
N ALA A 490 16.20 -0.76 -23.65
CA ALA A 490 16.52 -0.75 -22.22
C ALA A 490 15.33 -1.24 -21.37
N ALA A 491 14.11 -0.78 -21.68
CA ALA A 491 12.90 -1.26 -21.02
C ALA A 491 12.69 -2.78 -21.24
N LEU A 492 12.89 -3.25 -22.48
CA LEU A 492 12.72 -4.65 -22.84
C LEU A 492 13.68 -5.56 -22.06
N GLU A 493 14.95 -5.21 -21.98
CA GLU A 493 15.94 -6.04 -21.25
C GLU A 493 15.61 -6.15 -19.76
N ILE A 494 15.22 -5.06 -19.12
CA ILE A 494 14.78 -5.11 -17.71
C ILE A 494 13.55 -6.02 -17.55
N ARG A 495 12.54 -5.85 -18.42
CA ARG A 495 11.30 -6.64 -18.32
C ARG A 495 11.51 -8.12 -18.66
N LYS A 496 12.48 -8.47 -19.52
CA LYS A 496 12.91 -9.86 -19.73
C LYS A 496 13.47 -10.47 -18.45
N GLN A 497 14.32 -9.73 -17.74
CA GLN A 497 14.86 -10.18 -16.45
C GLN A 497 13.73 -10.39 -15.44
N LEU A 498 12.87 -9.39 -15.25
CA LEU A 498 11.75 -9.46 -14.30
C LEU A 498 10.77 -10.60 -14.63
N ALA A 499 10.42 -10.77 -15.90
CA ALA A 499 9.53 -11.85 -16.35
C ALA A 499 10.14 -13.25 -16.17
N LYS A 500 11.46 -13.38 -16.22
CA LYS A 500 12.15 -14.64 -15.90
C LYS A 500 12.03 -14.98 -14.40
N GLU A 501 12.05 -13.97 -13.54
CA GLU A 501 11.94 -14.14 -12.08
C GLU A 501 10.49 -14.36 -11.65
N ASN A 502 9.55 -13.59 -12.21
CA ASN A 502 8.12 -13.71 -11.93
C ASN A 502 7.28 -13.50 -13.21
N PRO A 503 7.09 -14.56 -14.03
CA PRO A 503 6.36 -14.47 -15.29
C PRO A 503 4.95 -13.93 -15.16
N LYS A 504 4.20 -14.39 -14.15
CA LYS A 504 2.79 -14.00 -13.96
C LYS A 504 2.61 -12.49 -13.77
N VAL A 505 3.57 -11.83 -13.13
CA VAL A 505 3.50 -10.39 -12.86
C VAL A 505 4.01 -9.56 -14.04
N TYR A 506 5.09 -10.01 -14.69
CA TYR A 506 5.83 -9.15 -15.62
C TYR A 506 5.73 -9.54 -17.10
N GLU A 507 5.14 -10.69 -17.46
CA GLU A 507 4.90 -11.02 -18.87
C GLU A 507 3.96 -10.03 -19.58
N PRO A 508 2.91 -9.46 -18.96
CA PRO A 508 2.12 -8.42 -19.60
C PRO A 508 2.96 -7.20 -20.02
N ASP A 509 3.81 -6.72 -19.13
CA ASP A 509 4.70 -5.59 -19.43
C ASP A 509 5.78 -5.94 -20.44
N LEU A 510 6.27 -7.17 -20.41
CA LEU A 510 7.21 -7.68 -21.42
C LEU A 510 6.57 -7.69 -22.81
N ALA A 511 5.33 -8.17 -22.94
CA ALA A 511 4.59 -8.13 -24.20
C ALA A 511 4.39 -6.70 -24.71
N ASN A 512 4.10 -5.75 -23.78
CA ASN A 512 3.99 -4.33 -24.15
C ASN A 512 5.32 -3.76 -24.64
N SER A 513 6.47 -4.15 -24.07
CA SER A 513 7.78 -3.71 -24.57
C SER A 513 8.09 -4.23 -25.96
N TYR A 514 7.77 -5.49 -26.26
CA TYR A 514 7.88 -6.04 -27.60
C TYR A 514 6.98 -5.31 -28.59
N ASN A 515 5.72 -5.04 -28.20
CA ASN A 515 4.78 -4.31 -29.02
C ASN A 515 5.27 -2.88 -29.34
N ASN A 516 5.79 -2.16 -28.35
CA ASN A 516 6.29 -0.79 -28.55
C ASN A 516 7.48 -0.75 -29.54
N LEU A 517 8.39 -1.73 -29.45
CA LEU A 517 9.47 -1.87 -30.44
C LEU A 517 8.94 -2.26 -31.82
N GLY A 518 7.94 -3.14 -31.89
CA GLY A 518 7.27 -3.49 -33.13
C GLY A 518 6.70 -2.27 -33.84
N VAL A 519 5.93 -1.46 -33.14
CA VAL A 519 5.36 -0.19 -33.67
C VAL A 519 6.46 0.78 -34.10
N LEU A 520 7.54 0.90 -33.34
CA LEU A 520 8.67 1.75 -33.74
C LEU A 520 9.30 1.25 -35.05
N TYR A 521 9.51 -0.07 -35.19
CA TYR A 521 10.10 -0.66 -36.40
C TYR A 521 9.18 -0.58 -37.62
N GLU A 522 7.86 -0.61 -37.40
CA GLU A 522 6.87 -0.34 -38.43
C GLU A 522 6.99 1.10 -38.95
N ASP A 523 7.03 2.10 -38.05
CA ASP A 523 7.16 3.53 -38.40
C ASP A 523 8.41 3.83 -39.23
N ILE A 524 9.46 3.03 -39.09
CA ILE A 524 10.73 3.19 -39.85
C ILE A 524 10.94 2.12 -40.93
N GLN A 525 9.88 1.38 -41.27
CA GLN A 525 9.83 0.38 -42.34
C GLN A 525 10.85 -0.78 -42.19
N ARG A 526 11.25 -1.09 -40.95
CA ARG A 526 12.06 -2.28 -40.63
C ARG A 526 11.14 -3.49 -40.44
N PHE A 527 10.46 -3.91 -41.48
CA PHE A 527 9.38 -4.88 -41.43
C PHE A 527 9.76 -6.24 -40.82
N ASN A 528 10.98 -6.74 -41.08
CA ASN A 528 11.44 -8.02 -40.50
C ASN A 528 11.59 -7.92 -38.96
N ASP A 529 12.11 -6.80 -38.46
CA ASP A 529 12.25 -6.57 -37.04
C ASP A 529 10.87 -6.32 -36.39
N CYS A 530 10.00 -5.57 -37.07
CA CYS A 530 8.62 -5.35 -36.69
C CYS A 530 7.88 -6.67 -36.51
N GLU A 531 7.89 -7.54 -37.50
CA GLU A 531 7.26 -8.86 -37.45
C GLU A 531 7.81 -9.71 -36.29
N THR A 532 9.12 -9.69 -36.08
CA THR A 532 9.78 -10.43 -35.01
C THR A 532 9.27 -9.96 -33.62
N MET A 533 9.19 -8.65 -33.42
CA MET A 533 8.73 -8.09 -32.16
C MET A 533 7.23 -8.37 -31.93
N HIS A 534 6.39 -8.15 -32.92
CA HIS A 534 4.96 -8.43 -32.79
C HIS A 534 4.66 -9.92 -32.58
N LYS A 535 5.42 -10.83 -33.23
CA LYS A 535 5.31 -12.27 -32.95
C LYS A 535 5.68 -12.62 -31.51
N ALA A 536 6.74 -12.02 -30.97
CA ALA A 536 7.13 -12.23 -29.57
C ALA A 536 6.04 -11.73 -28.60
N ALA A 537 5.46 -10.57 -28.85
CA ALA A 537 4.33 -10.06 -28.08
C ALA A 537 3.10 -10.99 -28.17
N LEU A 538 2.77 -11.45 -29.38
CA LEU A 538 1.64 -12.34 -29.65
C LEU A 538 1.78 -13.68 -28.87
N GLU A 539 2.94 -14.30 -28.89
CA GLU A 539 3.16 -15.56 -28.18
C GLU A 539 2.98 -15.42 -26.66
N ILE A 540 3.41 -14.32 -26.07
CA ILE A 540 3.15 -14.04 -24.65
C ILE A 540 1.66 -13.82 -24.43
N ARG A 541 1.01 -12.96 -25.22
CA ARG A 541 -0.42 -12.64 -25.07
C ARG A 541 -1.33 -13.84 -25.33
N LYS A 542 -0.95 -14.79 -26.21
CA LYS A 542 -1.64 -16.10 -26.36
C LYS A 542 -1.62 -16.90 -25.06
N ARG A 543 -0.46 -16.99 -24.38
CA ARG A 543 -0.36 -17.69 -23.10
C ARG A 543 -1.21 -16.99 -22.04
N LEU A 544 -1.06 -15.67 -21.91
CA LEU A 544 -1.82 -14.86 -20.97
C LEU A 544 -3.34 -14.96 -21.24
N ALA A 545 -3.77 -14.89 -22.51
CA ALA A 545 -5.16 -15.03 -22.88
C ALA A 545 -5.70 -16.46 -22.66
N LYS A 546 -4.86 -17.48 -22.78
CA LYS A 546 -5.25 -18.85 -22.41
C LYS A 546 -5.49 -19.01 -20.92
N ASP A 547 -4.65 -18.36 -20.09
CA ASP A 547 -4.77 -18.41 -18.64
C ASP A 547 -5.88 -17.46 -18.16
N ASN A 548 -6.04 -16.31 -18.82
CA ASN A 548 -7.05 -15.30 -18.51
C ASN A 548 -7.57 -14.58 -19.78
N PRO A 549 -8.52 -15.21 -20.51
CA PRO A 549 -9.00 -14.71 -21.79
C PRO A 549 -9.50 -13.26 -21.72
N LYS A 550 -10.31 -12.94 -20.72
CA LYS A 550 -10.99 -11.65 -20.68
C LYS A 550 -10.10 -10.46 -20.43
N VAL A 551 -9.02 -10.63 -19.69
CA VAL A 551 -8.06 -9.55 -19.45
C VAL A 551 -7.18 -9.37 -20.68
N TYR A 552 -6.81 -10.47 -21.36
CA TYR A 552 -5.77 -10.43 -22.38
C TYR A 552 -6.25 -10.67 -23.81
N GLU A 553 -7.52 -11.07 -24.03
CA GLU A 553 -8.08 -11.15 -25.38
C GLU A 553 -8.08 -9.81 -26.11
N PRO A 554 -8.40 -8.65 -25.50
CA PRO A 554 -8.27 -7.36 -26.17
C PRO A 554 -6.82 -7.09 -26.61
N ASP A 555 -5.85 -7.38 -25.75
CA ASP A 555 -4.44 -7.23 -26.08
C ASP A 555 -3.98 -8.27 -27.11
N LEU A 556 -4.51 -9.48 -27.04
CA LEU A 556 -4.30 -10.52 -28.04
C LEU A 556 -4.86 -10.10 -29.41
N ALA A 557 -6.07 -9.56 -29.46
CA ALA A 557 -6.68 -9.03 -30.67
C ALA A 557 -5.83 -7.89 -31.27
N ASN A 558 -5.33 -6.98 -30.41
CA ASN A 558 -4.39 -5.94 -30.86
C ASN A 558 -3.11 -6.53 -31.46
N SER A 559 -2.59 -7.64 -30.91
CA SER A 559 -1.39 -8.29 -31.46
C SER A 559 -1.67 -8.95 -32.81
N TYR A 560 -2.85 -9.50 -33.04
CA TYR A 560 -3.26 -10.00 -34.35
C TYR A 560 -3.38 -8.86 -35.36
N ASN A 561 -4.05 -7.76 -34.99
CA ASN A 561 -4.18 -6.58 -35.84
C ASN A 561 -2.81 -6.02 -36.26
N ASN A 562 -1.84 -5.96 -35.33
CA ASN A 562 -0.50 -5.46 -35.62
C ASN A 562 0.31 -6.39 -36.54
N LEU A 563 -0.07 -7.64 -36.69
CA LEU A 563 0.51 -8.60 -37.64
C LEU A 563 -0.26 -8.70 -38.96
N GLY A 564 -1.43 -8.06 -39.07
CA GLY A 564 -2.29 -8.13 -40.25
C GLY A 564 -2.95 -9.51 -40.44
N VAL A 565 -3.24 -10.21 -39.32
CA VAL A 565 -3.78 -11.59 -39.34
C VAL A 565 -5.17 -11.61 -38.71
#